data_bc079950544efdf468edfc151bac7922
#
_entry.id   bc079950544efdf468edfc151bac7922
#
_cell.length_a   1.000
_cell.length_b   1.000
_cell.length_c   1.000
_cell.angle_alpha   90.00
_cell.angle_beta   90.00
_cell.angle_gamma   90.00
#
_symmetry.space_group_name_H-M   'P 1'
#
loop_
_entity.id
_entity.type
_entity.pdbx_description
1 polymer ?
#
loop_
_entity_poly.entity_id
_entity_poly.type
_entity_poly.pdbx_seq_one_letter_code
_entity_poly.pdbx_strand_id
1 'polypeptide(L)'
;MTTILAVANQKGGVAKTTTVASLGAALVSLGQRVLVVDLDPQGCLTFSLGHNPDRLEVSVHDVLTGDVKAAEVVIATDDGVSLLPATIDLAGAEAMLLMRPGREFALKRALAPLHDDYDTIIIDCPPSLGVLTLNGLTAAQSVLVPLQCEMLAHRGVGQLLRTVSEVQQITNPDLVLLGALPTLYDSRTTHSRDVLSDVSDRYDLPVLAPPIPRTVRFAEATASGATVLSGRKNKGAQAYRDLAENLAKHWSGSELVTFSVGNDG
;
A
#
# COMPACT_ATOMS: atom_id res chain seq x y z
N MET A 1 19.88 0.06 2.17
CA MET A 1 19.02 -1.03 2.71
C MET A 1 17.62 -0.78 2.19
N THR A 2 16.99 -1.76 1.58
CA THR A 2 15.66 -1.61 0.97
C THR A 2 14.58 -1.45 2.02
N THR A 3 13.71 -0.47 1.86
CA THR A 3 12.53 -0.30 2.72
C THR A 3 11.33 -0.99 2.09
N ILE A 4 10.60 -1.81 2.86
CA ILE A 4 9.39 -2.50 2.39
C ILE A 4 8.19 -1.99 3.19
N LEU A 5 7.23 -1.40 2.49
CA LEU A 5 6.00 -0.83 3.04
C LEU A 5 4.78 -1.62 2.56
N ALA A 6 4.01 -2.18 3.48
CA ALA A 6 2.68 -2.72 3.15
C ALA A 6 1.61 -1.64 3.26
N VAL A 7 0.69 -1.60 2.31
CA VAL A 7 -0.49 -0.73 2.33
C VAL A 7 -1.71 -1.62 2.50
N ALA A 8 -2.33 -1.61 3.67
CA ALA A 8 -3.37 -2.56 4.04
C ALA A 8 -4.58 -1.90 4.70
N ASN A 9 -5.75 -2.36 4.37
CA ASN A 9 -7.01 -2.10 5.07
C ASN A 9 -8.05 -3.12 4.58
N GLN A 10 -8.84 -3.67 5.50
CA GLN A 10 -9.90 -4.63 5.18
C GLN A 10 -11.04 -3.99 4.36
N LYS A 11 -11.27 -2.69 4.50
CA LYS A 11 -12.32 -1.99 3.76
C LYS A 11 -11.91 -1.78 2.31
N GLY A 12 -12.77 -2.17 1.36
CA GLY A 12 -12.64 -1.80 -0.05
C GLY A 12 -12.91 -0.31 -0.29
N GLY A 13 -12.34 0.25 -1.36
CA GLY A 13 -12.60 1.64 -1.77
C GLY A 13 -11.93 2.72 -0.92
N VAL A 14 -11.04 2.37 0.02
CA VAL A 14 -10.30 3.35 0.84
C VAL A 14 -9.02 3.88 0.16
N ALA A 15 -8.91 3.75 -1.13
CA ALA A 15 -7.78 4.20 -1.95
C ALA A 15 -6.42 3.53 -1.64
N LYS A 16 -6.38 2.23 -1.24
CA LYS A 16 -5.13 1.46 -1.07
C LYS A 16 -4.29 1.49 -2.35
N THR A 17 -4.83 0.94 -3.42
CA THR A 17 -4.21 0.87 -4.75
C THR A 17 -3.77 2.22 -5.27
N THR A 18 -4.64 3.25 -5.14
CA THR A 18 -4.31 4.63 -5.51
C THR A 18 -3.13 5.16 -4.70
N THR A 19 -3.05 4.80 -3.42
CA THR A 19 -1.94 5.18 -2.54
C THR A 19 -0.65 4.51 -2.98
N VAL A 20 -0.67 3.19 -3.26
CA VAL A 20 0.53 2.46 -3.72
C VAL A 20 1.06 3.04 -5.03
N ALA A 21 0.20 3.18 -6.04
CA ALA A 21 0.59 3.72 -7.34
C ALA A 21 1.15 5.15 -7.23
N SER A 22 0.40 6.05 -6.55
CA SER A 22 0.77 7.47 -6.47
C SER A 22 1.97 7.72 -5.56
N LEU A 23 2.07 7.01 -4.43
CA LEU A 23 3.24 7.10 -3.55
C LEU A 23 4.48 6.54 -4.24
N GLY A 24 4.36 5.40 -4.96
CA GLY A 24 5.45 4.83 -5.74
C GLY A 24 6.01 5.83 -6.74
N ALA A 25 5.15 6.44 -7.57
CA ALA A 25 5.56 7.47 -8.53
C ALA A 25 6.13 8.74 -7.85
N ALA A 26 5.62 9.12 -6.68
CA ALA A 26 6.16 10.24 -5.92
C ALA A 26 7.59 9.95 -5.42
N LEU A 27 7.86 8.75 -4.91
CA LEU A 27 9.21 8.33 -4.49
C LEU A 27 10.18 8.24 -5.67
N VAL A 28 9.72 7.76 -6.85
CA VAL A 28 10.53 7.82 -8.08
C VAL A 28 10.90 9.26 -8.42
N SER A 29 9.99 10.23 -8.25
CA SER A 29 10.30 11.65 -8.47
C SER A 29 11.32 12.24 -7.49
N LEU A 30 11.56 11.56 -6.35
CA LEU A 30 12.64 11.86 -5.40
C LEU A 30 13.96 11.12 -5.73
N GLY A 31 14.01 10.40 -6.85
CA GLY A 31 15.20 9.69 -7.32
C GLY A 31 15.36 8.27 -6.77
N GLN A 32 14.33 7.70 -6.13
CA GLN A 32 14.38 6.32 -5.64
C GLN A 32 14.03 5.31 -6.74
N ARG A 33 14.65 4.13 -6.67
CA ARG A 33 14.26 2.95 -7.44
C ARG A 33 13.13 2.26 -6.68
N VAL A 34 11.94 2.23 -7.27
CA VAL A 34 10.72 1.75 -6.58
C VAL A 34 10.12 0.55 -7.29
N LEU A 35 9.84 -0.51 -6.53
CA LEU A 35 9.02 -1.63 -6.95
C LEU A 35 7.66 -1.55 -6.23
N VAL A 36 6.57 -1.69 -6.98
CA VAL A 36 5.24 -1.92 -6.40
C VAL A 36 4.81 -3.36 -6.67
N VAL A 37 4.17 -3.97 -5.69
CA VAL A 37 3.70 -5.36 -5.73
C VAL A 37 2.20 -5.38 -5.62
N ASP A 38 1.52 -5.92 -6.63
CA ASP A 38 0.07 -6.12 -6.60
C ASP A 38 -0.24 -7.48 -5.97
N LEU A 39 -0.85 -7.50 -4.78
CA LEU A 39 -1.32 -8.72 -4.11
C LEU A 39 -2.84 -8.87 -4.15
N ASP A 40 -3.54 -8.04 -4.90
CA ASP A 40 -4.98 -8.20 -5.07
C ASP A 40 -5.27 -9.03 -6.35
N PRO A 41 -5.98 -10.17 -6.25
CA PRO A 41 -6.39 -10.95 -7.43
C PRO A 41 -7.21 -10.16 -8.46
N GLN A 42 -7.78 -9.02 -8.07
CA GLN A 42 -8.48 -8.13 -8.99
C GLN A 42 -7.53 -7.37 -9.94
N GLY A 43 -6.22 -7.37 -9.71
CA GLY A 43 -5.23 -6.72 -10.56
C GLY A 43 -5.42 -5.21 -10.70
N CYS A 44 -6.00 -4.56 -9.69
CA CYS A 44 -6.34 -3.14 -9.77
C CYS A 44 -5.11 -2.23 -9.85
N LEU A 45 -4.02 -2.57 -9.16
CA LEU A 45 -2.76 -1.83 -9.25
C LEU A 45 -2.13 -2.02 -10.63
N THR A 46 -2.12 -3.26 -11.12
CA THR A 46 -1.64 -3.64 -12.44
C THR A 46 -2.35 -2.83 -13.53
N PHE A 47 -3.69 -2.78 -13.47
CA PHE A 47 -4.50 -1.99 -14.41
C PHE A 47 -4.23 -0.49 -14.28
N SER A 48 -4.13 0.04 -13.06
CA SER A 48 -3.92 1.47 -12.79
C SER A 48 -2.58 1.98 -13.32
N LEU A 49 -1.60 1.09 -13.51
CA LEU A 49 -0.28 1.37 -14.06
C LEU A 49 -0.14 1.02 -15.55
N GLY A 50 -1.27 0.88 -16.25
CA GLY A 50 -1.31 0.77 -17.71
C GLY A 50 -1.18 -0.64 -18.28
N HIS A 51 -1.16 -1.67 -17.44
CA HIS A 51 -1.08 -3.05 -17.88
C HIS A 51 -2.43 -3.75 -17.76
N ASN A 52 -2.82 -4.53 -18.80
CA ASN A 52 -4.04 -5.31 -18.77
C ASN A 52 -3.77 -6.67 -18.06
N PRO A 53 -4.33 -6.93 -16.85
CA PRO A 53 -4.13 -8.19 -16.14
C PRO A 53 -4.51 -9.43 -16.94
N ASP A 54 -5.54 -9.33 -17.81
CA ASP A 54 -6.04 -10.46 -18.61
C ASP A 54 -5.11 -10.86 -19.77
N ARG A 55 -4.04 -10.09 -20.02
CA ARG A 55 -3.07 -10.33 -21.11
C ARG A 55 -1.68 -10.72 -20.62
N LEU A 56 -1.48 -10.81 -19.31
CA LEU A 56 -0.20 -11.19 -18.74
C LEU A 56 -0.09 -12.72 -18.69
N GLU A 57 1.03 -13.24 -19.18
CA GLU A 57 1.34 -14.67 -19.16
C GLU A 57 1.91 -15.12 -17.81
N VAL A 58 2.56 -14.23 -17.09
CA VAL A 58 3.17 -14.47 -15.77
C VAL A 58 2.87 -13.32 -14.82
N SER A 59 2.75 -13.64 -13.54
CA SER A 59 2.34 -12.68 -12.51
C SER A 59 2.91 -13.06 -11.13
N VAL A 60 2.56 -12.31 -10.10
CA VAL A 60 2.90 -12.65 -8.71
C VAL A 60 2.33 -14.02 -8.29
N HIS A 61 1.31 -14.54 -8.96
CA HIS A 61 0.84 -15.92 -8.79
C HIS A 61 1.98 -16.92 -8.98
N ASP A 62 2.67 -16.87 -10.11
CA ASP A 62 3.74 -17.81 -10.49
C ASP A 62 4.94 -17.67 -9.55
N VAL A 63 5.18 -16.46 -9.08
CA VAL A 63 6.22 -16.18 -8.08
C VAL A 63 5.90 -16.84 -6.73
N LEU A 64 4.66 -16.70 -6.24
CA LEU A 64 4.23 -17.26 -4.96
C LEU A 64 4.09 -18.79 -5.00
N THR A 65 3.74 -19.35 -6.15
CA THR A 65 3.73 -20.80 -6.38
C THR A 65 5.14 -21.38 -6.54
N GLY A 66 6.13 -20.53 -6.80
CA GLY A 66 7.55 -20.91 -6.89
C GLY A 66 7.97 -21.39 -8.28
N ASP A 67 7.15 -21.11 -9.30
CA ASP A 67 7.37 -21.55 -10.67
C ASP A 67 8.34 -20.60 -11.41
N VAL A 68 8.35 -19.30 -11.04
CA VAL A 68 9.17 -18.25 -11.65
C VAL A 68 9.79 -17.35 -10.57
N LYS A 69 10.97 -16.77 -10.84
CA LYS A 69 11.60 -15.80 -9.95
C LYS A 69 10.95 -14.42 -10.12
N ALA A 70 10.83 -13.68 -9.02
CA ALA A 70 10.21 -12.34 -9.05
C ALA A 70 10.88 -11.39 -10.07
N ALA A 71 12.21 -11.43 -10.21
CA ALA A 71 12.94 -10.61 -11.18
C ALA A 71 12.56 -10.87 -12.65
N GLU A 72 12.06 -12.06 -12.97
CA GLU A 72 11.66 -12.44 -14.33
C GLU A 72 10.22 -11.96 -14.66
N VAL A 73 9.46 -11.57 -13.64
CA VAL A 73 8.04 -11.15 -13.74
C VAL A 73 7.88 -9.64 -13.63
N VAL A 74 8.86 -8.95 -13.03
CA VAL A 74 8.80 -7.49 -12.88
C VAL A 74 8.78 -6.80 -14.24
N ILE A 75 7.83 -5.86 -14.41
CA ILE A 75 7.65 -5.06 -15.62
C ILE A 75 7.81 -3.56 -15.31
N ALA A 76 8.25 -2.79 -16.32
CA ALA A 76 8.37 -1.35 -16.22
C ALA A 76 7.02 -0.66 -16.50
N THR A 77 6.79 0.51 -15.89
CA THR A 77 5.63 1.35 -16.15
C THR A 77 6.04 2.72 -16.68
N ASP A 78 5.12 3.45 -17.30
CA ASP A 78 5.37 4.78 -17.86
C ASP A 78 5.71 5.83 -16.79
N ASP A 79 5.27 5.62 -15.55
CA ASP A 79 5.58 6.48 -14.40
C ASP A 79 6.96 6.21 -13.75
N GLY A 80 7.75 5.31 -14.35
CA GLY A 80 9.10 4.95 -13.88
C GLY A 80 9.11 4.03 -12.66
N VAL A 81 7.96 3.56 -12.22
CA VAL A 81 7.81 2.57 -11.16
C VAL A 81 7.97 1.18 -11.78
N SER A 82 8.70 0.26 -11.12
CA SER A 82 8.67 -1.16 -11.47
C SER A 82 7.45 -1.83 -10.83
N LEU A 83 6.81 -2.75 -11.54
CA LEU A 83 5.60 -3.44 -11.08
C LEU A 83 5.82 -4.95 -11.08
N LEU A 84 5.54 -5.60 -9.95
CA LEU A 84 5.27 -7.04 -9.89
C LEU A 84 3.75 -7.23 -10.00
N PRO A 85 3.24 -7.62 -11.19
CA PRO A 85 1.81 -7.55 -11.49
C PRO A 85 1.02 -8.72 -10.92
N ALA A 86 -0.30 -8.54 -10.77
CA ALA A 86 -1.26 -9.58 -10.44
C ALA A 86 -2.19 -9.90 -11.63
N THR A 87 -2.67 -11.15 -11.62
CA THR A 87 -3.79 -11.62 -12.46
C THR A 87 -4.83 -12.28 -11.58
N ILE A 88 -5.99 -12.61 -12.15
CA ILE A 88 -7.06 -13.31 -11.42
C ILE A 88 -6.60 -14.68 -10.88
N ASP A 89 -5.58 -15.30 -11.50
CA ASP A 89 -5.03 -16.59 -11.08
C ASP A 89 -4.44 -16.54 -9.66
N LEU A 90 -4.10 -15.34 -9.16
CA LEU A 90 -3.65 -15.15 -7.79
C LEU A 90 -4.66 -15.65 -6.74
N ALA A 91 -5.96 -15.67 -7.06
CA ALA A 91 -6.96 -16.32 -6.21
C ALA A 91 -6.72 -17.83 -6.06
N GLY A 92 -6.18 -18.46 -7.10
CA GLY A 92 -5.74 -19.87 -7.05
C GLY A 92 -4.52 -20.08 -6.17
N ALA A 93 -3.55 -19.16 -6.23
CA ALA A 93 -2.37 -19.19 -5.35
C ALA A 93 -2.74 -19.11 -3.87
N GLU A 94 -3.77 -18.35 -3.51
CA GLU A 94 -4.25 -18.27 -2.13
C GLU A 94 -4.63 -19.65 -1.58
N ALA A 95 -5.41 -20.45 -2.35
CA ALA A 95 -5.80 -21.79 -1.98
C ALA A 95 -4.59 -22.75 -1.90
N MET A 96 -3.65 -22.64 -2.83
CA MET A 96 -2.42 -23.46 -2.85
C MET A 96 -1.52 -23.16 -1.67
N LEU A 97 -1.33 -21.88 -1.33
CA LEU A 97 -0.51 -21.45 -0.21
C LEU A 97 -1.03 -22.00 1.12
N LEU A 98 -2.36 -22.08 1.31
CA LEU A 98 -2.95 -22.59 2.56
C LEU A 98 -2.48 -24.00 2.91
N MET A 99 -2.07 -24.81 1.91
CA MET A 99 -1.58 -26.19 2.10
C MET A 99 -0.06 -26.25 2.30
N ARG A 100 0.69 -25.16 2.22
CA ARG A 100 2.16 -25.14 2.29
C ARG A 100 2.67 -24.73 3.68
N PRO A 101 3.64 -25.45 4.27
CA PRO A 101 4.34 -24.98 5.47
C PRO A 101 5.08 -23.66 5.20
N GLY A 102 5.00 -22.72 6.14
CA GLY A 102 5.64 -21.40 6.01
C GLY A 102 5.09 -20.56 4.86
N ARG A 103 3.82 -20.74 4.54
CA ARG A 103 3.06 -20.01 3.51
C ARG A 103 3.09 -18.50 3.70
N GLU A 104 3.17 -18.02 4.94
CA GLU A 104 3.21 -16.61 5.30
C GLU A 104 4.52 -15.92 4.84
N PHE A 105 5.56 -16.69 4.58
CA PHE A 105 6.88 -16.21 4.17
C PHE A 105 7.13 -16.30 2.66
N ALA A 106 6.17 -16.72 1.86
CA ALA A 106 6.36 -16.92 0.42
C ALA A 106 6.82 -15.64 -0.27
N LEU A 107 6.11 -14.52 -0.05
CA LEU A 107 6.47 -13.23 -0.63
C LEU A 107 7.81 -12.71 -0.09
N LYS A 108 8.08 -12.82 1.21
CA LYS A 108 9.35 -12.39 1.81
C LYS A 108 10.54 -13.07 1.14
N ARG A 109 10.45 -14.39 0.91
CA ARG A 109 11.50 -15.16 0.20
C ARG A 109 11.61 -14.74 -1.26
N ALA A 110 10.51 -14.49 -1.93
CA ALA A 110 10.48 -14.09 -3.32
C ALA A 110 11.08 -12.69 -3.57
N LEU A 111 10.89 -11.75 -2.64
CA LEU A 111 11.41 -10.39 -2.73
C LEU A 111 12.89 -10.26 -2.30
N ALA A 112 13.40 -11.18 -1.49
CA ALA A 112 14.77 -11.10 -0.94
C ALA A 112 15.86 -10.88 -2.01
N PRO A 113 15.83 -11.55 -3.20
CA PRO A 113 16.83 -11.31 -4.25
C PRO A 113 16.77 -9.92 -4.89
N LEU A 114 15.67 -9.16 -4.70
CA LEU A 114 15.46 -7.86 -5.29
C LEU A 114 15.90 -6.70 -4.38
N HIS A 115 16.36 -6.97 -3.17
CA HIS A 115 16.68 -5.93 -2.20
C HIS A 115 17.81 -4.99 -2.66
N ASP A 116 18.77 -5.47 -3.46
CA ASP A 116 19.85 -4.62 -3.96
C ASP A 116 19.45 -3.78 -5.18
N ASP A 117 18.32 -4.15 -5.83
CA ASP A 117 17.84 -3.48 -7.05
C ASP A 117 16.92 -2.29 -6.75
N TYR A 118 16.25 -2.27 -5.58
CA TYR A 118 15.26 -1.26 -5.21
C TYR A 118 15.56 -0.61 -3.87
N ASP A 119 15.33 0.71 -3.80
CA ASP A 119 15.43 1.48 -2.57
C ASP A 119 14.16 1.35 -1.73
N THR A 120 13.00 1.25 -2.41
CA THR A 120 11.70 1.03 -1.76
C THR A 120 10.86 0.00 -2.50
N ILE A 121 10.20 -0.89 -1.75
CA ILE A 121 9.18 -1.83 -2.24
C ILE A 121 7.86 -1.49 -1.55
N ILE A 122 6.77 -1.27 -2.30
CA ILE A 122 5.45 -1.00 -1.74
C ILE A 122 4.50 -2.13 -2.13
N ILE A 123 3.81 -2.71 -1.16
CA ILE A 123 2.92 -3.84 -1.35
C ILE A 123 1.47 -3.40 -1.24
N ASP A 124 0.68 -3.56 -2.31
CA ASP A 124 -0.78 -3.35 -2.31
C ASP A 124 -1.48 -4.61 -1.81
N CYS A 125 -1.99 -4.58 -0.59
CA CYS A 125 -2.67 -5.71 0.02
C CYS A 125 -4.16 -5.76 -0.40
N PRO A 126 -4.75 -6.96 -0.64
CA PRO A 126 -6.16 -7.10 -0.94
C PRO A 126 -7.06 -6.63 0.22
N PRO A 127 -8.37 -6.40 -0.02
CA PRO A 127 -9.32 -6.01 1.03
C PRO A 127 -9.75 -7.19 1.93
N SER A 128 -8.95 -8.24 1.99
CA SER A 128 -9.14 -9.39 2.87
C SER A 128 -8.00 -9.48 3.87
N LEU A 129 -8.18 -10.16 4.99
CA LEU A 129 -7.12 -10.46 5.96
C LEU A 129 -6.66 -11.93 5.81
N GLY A 130 -6.68 -12.45 4.57
CA GLY A 130 -6.27 -13.80 4.22
C GLY A 130 -4.74 -13.95 4.09
N VAL A 131 -4.33 -15.10 3.56
CA VAL A 131 -2.90 -15.48 3.44
C VAL A 131 -2.09 -14.51 2.58
N LEU A 132 -2.69 -13.84 1.59
CA LEU A 132 -2.01 -12.83 0.78
C LEU A 132 -1.66 -11.59 1.61
N THR A 133 -2.61 -11.07 2.41
CA THR A 133 -2.34 -9.96 3.34
C THR A 133 -1.30 -10.35 4.39
N LEU A 134 -1.36 -11.57 4.94
CA LEU A 134 -0.35 -12.07 5.85
C LEU A 134 1.04 -12.11 5.19
N ASN A 135 1.14 -12.49 3.92
CA ASN A 135 2.39 -12.42 3.16
C ASN A 135 2.92 -11.00 3.02
N GLY A 136 2.04 -10.05 2.68
CA GLY A 136 2.42 -8.64 2.60
C GLY A 136 2.96 -8.09 3.92
N LEU A 137 2.26 -8.33 5.03
CA LEU A 137 2.66 -7.87 6.36
C LEU A 137 3.92 -8.60 6.88
N THR A 138 4.08 -9.89 6.57
CA THR A 138 5.27 -10.68 6.96
C THR A 138 6.52 -10.22 6.20
N ALA A 139 6.38 -9.76 4.97
CA ALA A 139 7.48 -9.26 4.15
C ALA A 139 7.88 -7.81 4.48
N ALA A 140 6.96 -7.00 5.00
CA ALA A 140 7.15 -5.56 5.20
C ALA A 140 7.92 -5.23 6.49
N GLN A 141 8.64 -4.10 6.50
CA GLN A 141 9.16 -3.46 7.72
C GLN A 141 8.11 -2.56 8.37
N SER A 142 7.20 -2.01 7.56
CA SER A 142 6.15 -1.13 8.08
C SER A 142 4.84 -1.30 7.34
N VAL A 143 3.73 -0.91 8.01
CA VAL A 143 2.40 -0.91 7.42
C VAL A 143 1.74 0.46 7.53
N LEU A 144 1.21 0.93 6.41
CA LEU A 144 0.41 2.14 6.27
C LEU A 144 -1.06 1.77 6.09
N VAL A 145 -1.95 2.47 6.80
CA VAL A 145 -3.39 2.18 6.80
C VAL A 145 -4.18 3.31 6.14
N PRO A 146 -4.45 3.25 4.81
CA PRO A 146 -5.36 4.21 4.19
C PRO A 146 -6.74 4.15 4.83
N LEU A 147 -7.26 5.30 5.25
CA LEU A 147 -8.49 5.42 6.00
C LEU A 147 -9.42 6.46 5.38
N GLN A 148 -10.57 6.03 4.88
CA GLN A 148 -11.65 6.95 4.53
C GLN A 148 -12.44 7.32 5.78
N CYS A 149 -12.63 8.63 6.02
CA CYS A 149 -13.29 9.17 7.20
C CYS A 149 -14.81 8.96 7.15
N GLU A 150 -15.25 7.72 7.35
CA GLU A 150 -16.66 7.32 7.41
C GLU A 150 -17.00 6.65 8.74
N MET A 151 -18.27 6.70 9.15
CA MET A 151 -18.77 6.24 10.46
C MET A 151 -18.35 4.81 10.84
N LEU A 152 -18.15 3.91 9.87
CA LEU A 152 -17.73 2.52 10.12
C LEU A 152 -16.22 2.28 9.95
N ALA A 153 -15.42 3.33 9.81
CA ALA A 153 -13.97 3.22 9.60
C ALA A 153 -13.29 2.45 10.73
N HIS A 154 -13.69 2.66 11.99
CA HIS A 154 -13.12 2.01 13.17
C HIS A 154 -13.23 0.47 13.16
N ARG A 155 -14.27 -0.12 12.53
CA ARG A 155 -14.42 -1.59 12.49
C ARG A 155 -13.32 -2.24 11.67
N GLY A 156 -13.05 -1.72 10.47
CA GLY A 156 -11.98 -2.24 9.60
C GLY A 156 -10.60 -2.04 10.19
N VAL A 157 -10.35 -0.88 10.81
CA VAL A 157 -9.08 -0.60 11.49
C VAL A 157 -8.85 -1.58 12.64
N GLY A 158 -9.81 -1.75 13.55
CA GLY A 158 -9.64 -2.64 14.71
C GLY A 158 -9.39 -4.12 14.32
N GLN A 159 -9.93 -4.59 13.19
CA GLN A 159 -9.68 -5.93 12.69
C GLN A 159 -8.28 -6.06 12.08
N LEU A 160 -7.86 -5.06 11.29
CA LEU A 160 -6.50 -5.02 10.74
C LEU A 160 -5.45 -4.96 11.87
N LEU A 161 -5.65 -4.15 12.89
CA LEU A 161 -4.71 -4.04 14.02
C LEU A 161 -4.54 -5.37 14.78
N ARG A 162 -5.59 -6.16 14.92
CA ARG A 162 -5.47 -7.53 15.47
C ARG A 162 -4.59 -8.41 14.59
N THR A 163 -4.81 -8.38 13.26
CA THR A 163 -3.98 -9.14 12.31
C THR A 163 -2.52 -8.66 12.34
N VAL A 164 -2.26 -7.36 12.44
CA VAL A 164 -0.89 -6.81 12.60
C VAL A 164 -0.26 -7.35 13.89
N SER A 165 -0.99 -7.35 15.01
CA SER A 165 -0.50 -7.90 16.29
C SER A 165 -0.19 -9.41 16.18
N GLU A 166 -1.02 -10.20 15.51
CA GLU A 166 -0.77 -11.62 15.25
C GLU A 166 0.49 -11.82 14.40
N VAL A 167 0.68 -11.01 13.37
CA VAL A 167 1.90 -11.03 12.53
C VAL A 167 3.13 -10.68 13.36
N GLN A 168 3.06 -9.66 14.20
CA GLN A 168 4.16 -9.28 15.11
C GLN A 168 4.52 -10.40 16.10
N GLN A 169 3.54 -11.16 16.57
CA GLN A 169 3.79 -12.25 17.51
C GLN A 169 4.38 -13.52 16.85
N ILE A 170 4.06 -13.76 15.58
CA ILE A 170 4.31 -15.07 14.95
C ILE A 170 5.35 -15.01 13.84
N THR A 171 5.24 -14.06 12.89
CA THR A 171 6.01 -14.10 11.64
C THR A 171 6.93 -12.91 11.43
N ASN A 172 6.61 -11.74 12.02
CA ASN A 172 7.39 -10.51 11.82
C ASN A 172 7.36 -9.60 13.06
N PRO A 173 8.17 -9.91 14.10
CA PRO A 173 8.20 -9.12 15.34
C PRO A 173 8.59 -7.66 15.17
N ASP A 174 9.31 -7.34 14.10
CA ASP A 174 9.83 -5.99 13.83
C ASP A 174 8.87 -5.14 12.97
N LEU A 175 7.68 -5.65 12.63
CA LEU A 175 6.70 -4.90 11.84
C LEU A 175 6.24 -3.64 12.58
N VAL A 176 6.45 -2.47 11.98
CA VAL A 176 6.04 -1.17 12.54
C VAL A 176 4.72 -0.72 11.95
N LEU A 177 3.76 -0.36 12.78
CA LEU A 177 2.54 0.32 12.36
C LEU A 177 2.82 1.81 12.24
N LEU A 178 2.91 2.34 11.00
CA LEU A 178 3.20 3.76 10.77
C LEU A 178 2.04 4.67 11.17
N GLY A 179 0.81 4.24 10.90
CA GLY A 179 -0.38 5.02 11.22
C GLY A 179 -1.45 4.99 10.15
N ALA A 180 -2.51 5.77 10.38
CA ALA A 180 -3.60 5.97 9.44
C ALA A 180 -3.27 7.10 8.45
N LEU A 181 -3.45 6.86 7.15
CA LEU A 181 -3.43 7.88 6.12
C LEU A 181 -4.86 8.29 5.78
N PRO A 182 -5.31 9.50 6.14
CA PRO A 182 -6.63 9.96 5.75
C PRO A 182 -6.72 10.07 4.22
N THR A 183 -7.68 9.37 3.62
CA THR A 183 -7.91 9.36 2.17
C THR A 183 -9.31 9.85 1.85
N LEU A 184 -9.50 10.34 0.63
CA LEU A 184 -10.77 10.94 0.19
C LEU A 184 -11.26 12.01 1.18
N TYR A 185 -10.30 12.71 1.79
CA TYR A 185 -10.53 13.66 2.87
C TYR A 185 -11.20 14.94 2.38
N ASP A 186 -12.24 15.38 3.09
CA ASP A 186 -12.88 16.68 2.88
C ASP A 186 -12.70 17.54 4.14
N SER A 187 -11.79 18.51 4.08
CA SER A 187 -11.47 19.41 5.19
C SER A 187 -12.62 20.33 5.63
N ARG A 188 -13.69 20.44 4.82
CA ARG A 188 -14.85 21.29 5.10
C ARG A 188 -15.83 20.64 6.05
N THR A 189 -15.70 19.33 6.31
CA THR A 189 -16.63 18.58 7.15
C THR A 189 -16.04 18.34 8.54
N THR A 190 -16.79 18.66 9.59
CA THR A 190 -16.46 18.31 10.98
C THR A 190 -16.42 16.79 11.15
N HIS A 191 -17.33 16.07 10.51
CA HIS A 191 -17.41 14.62 10.55
C HIS A 191 -16.07 13.91 10.20
N SER A 192 -15.34 14.39 9.20
CA SER A 192 -14.04 13.80 8.85
C SER A 192 -13.01 13.95 9.98
N ARG A 193 -13.02 15.09 10.68
CA ARG A 193 -12.14 15.34 11.84
C ARG A 193 -12.53 14.48 13.02
N ASP A 194 -13.82 14.40 13.33
CA ASP A 194 -14.34 13.61 14.46
C ASP A 194 -13.99 12.12 14.30
N VAL A 195 -14.15 11.56 13.09
CA VAL A 195 -13.78 10.17 12.79
C VAL A 195 -12.28 9.92 12.95
N LEU A 196 -11.44 10.86 12.52
CA LEU A 196 -9.98 10.72 12.67
C LEU A 196 -9.57 10.79 14.15
N SER A 197 -10.16 11.72 14.92
CA SER A 197 -9.91 11.80 16.36
C SER A 197 -10.33 10.50 17.06
N ASP A 198 -11.54 10.01 16.80
CA ASP A 198 -12.04 8.76 17.39
C ASP A 198 -11.14 7.55 17.07
N VAL A 199 -10.67 7.44 15.82
CA VAL A 199 -9.75 6.36 15.43
C VAL A 199 -8.39 6.52 16.09
N SER A 200 -7.83 7.73 16.11
CA SER A 200 -6.55 8.02 16.74
C SER A 200 -6.59 7.73 18.24
N ASP A 201 -7.59 8.25 18.94
CA ASP A 201 -7.71 8.13 20.40
C ASP A 201 -8.01 6.69 20.81
N ARG A 202 -8.88 6.00 20.06
CA ARG A 202 -9.31 4.65 20.38
C ARG A 202 -8.24 3.59 20.21
N TYR A 203 -7.37 3.78 19.22
CA TYR A 203 -6.38 2.77 18.81
C TYR A 203 -4.94 3.20 19.05
N ASP A 204 -4.72 4.39 19.64
CA ASP A 204 -3.39 5.00 19.78
C ASP A 204 -2.65 5.00 18.44
N LEU A 205 -3.39 5.36 17.36
CA LEU A 205 -2.91 5.25 15.98
C LEU A 205 -2.53 6.63 15.45
N PRO A 206 -1.25 6.89 15.14
CA PRO A 206 -0.83 8.14 14.54
C PRO A 206 -1.59 8.42 13.23
N VAL A 207 -2.00 9.67 13.00
CA VAL A 207 -2.60 10.10 11.75
C VAL A 207 -1.53 10.79 10.91
N LEU A 208 -1.24 10.27 9.72
CA LEU A 208 -0.19 10.81 8.85
C LEU A 208 -0.62 12.09 8.13
N ALA A 209 0.35 12.98 7.95
CA ALA A 209 0.22 14.20 7.14
C ALA A 209 0.95 14.05 5.79
N PRO A 210 0.43 14.70 4.73
CA PRO A 210 -0.87 15.37 4.68
C PRO A 210 -2.02 14.38 4.39
N PRO A 211 -3.26 14.73 4.76
CA PRO A 211 -4.43 13.97 4.30
C PRO A 211 -4.58 14.03 2.78
N ILE A 212 -4.97 12.91 2.17
CA ILE A 212 -5.17 12.82 0.71
C ILE A 212 -6.57 13.33 0.36
N PRO A 213 -6.69 14.43 -0.40
CA PRO A 213 -7.99 15.05 -0.67
C PRO A 213 -8.84 14.22 -1.63
N ARG A 214 -10.16 14.38 -1.53
CA ARG A 214 -11.07 13.86 -2.55
C ARG A 214 -10.91 14.66 -3.85
N THR A 215 -10.60 13.98 -4.96
CA THR A 215 -10.51 14.60 -6.30
C THR A 215 -10.83 13.58 -7.40
N VAL A 216 -11.48 14.05 -8.46
CA VAL A 216 -11.77 13.23 -9.66
C VAL A 216 -10.49 12.87 -10.43
N ARG A 217 -9.39 13.59 -10.20
CA ARG A 217 -8.12 13.36 -10.88
C ARG A 217 -7.56 11.96 -10.67
N PHE A 218 -7.84 11.32 -9.54
CA PHE A 218 -7.43 9.94 -9.30
C PHE A 218 -8.13 8.97 -10.26
N ALA A 219 -9.44 9.11 -10.45
CA ALA A 219 -10.19 8.26 -11.37
C ALA A 219 -9.79 8.50 -12.83
N GLU A 220 -9.55 9.76 -13.21
CA GLU A 220 -9.08 10.13 -14.56
C GLU A 220 -7.70 9.52 -14.84
N ALA A 221 -6.77 9.59 -13.89
CA ALA A 221 -5.43 9.01 -14.01
C ALA A 221 -5.49 7.48 -14.16
N THR A 222 -6.23 6.80 -13.28
CA THR A 222 -6.43 5.35 -13.37
C THR A 222 -7.03 4.93 -14.73
N ALA A 223 -8.02 5.65 -15.22
CA ALA A 223 -8.64 5.38 -16.53
C ALA A 223 -7.67 5.54 -17.71
N SER A 224 -6.62 6.34 -17.56
CA SER A 224 -5.57 6.51 -18.57
C SER A 224 -4.35 5.59 -18.36
N GLY A 225 -4.39 4.68 -17.37
CA GLY A 225 -3.28 3.78 -17.07
C GLY A 225 -2.04 4.49 -16.49
N ALA A 226 -2.25 5.62 -15.82
CA ALA A 226 -1.19 6.45 -15.28
C ALA A 226 -1.50 6.89 -13.83
N THR A 227 -0.49 7.36 -13.10
CA THR A 227 -0.69 7.91 -11.76
C THR A 227 -1.12 9.37 -11.80
N VAL A 228 -1.64 9.89 -10.71
CA VAL A 228 -1.99 11.31 -10.58
C VAL A 228 -0.77 12.24 -10.69
N LEU A 229 0.44 11.70 -10.59
CA LEU A 229 1.72 12.43 -10.69
C LEU A 229 2.08 12.80 -12.14
N SER A 230 1.66 12.01 -13.14
CA SER A 230 1.96 12.19 -14.57
C SER A 230 1.18 13.35 -15.19
N GLY A 231 0.11 13.80 -14.55
CA GLY A 231 -0.74 14.87 -15.06
C GLY A 231 -0.29 16.28 -14.64
N ARG A 232 -1.15 17.28 -14.97
CA ARG A 232 -0.96 18.66 -14.50
C ARG A 232 -0.94 18.71 -12.97
N LYS A 233 -0.17 19.68 -12.42
CA LYS A 233 -0.14 19.94 -10.96
C LYS A 233 -1.56 20.03 -10.39
N ASN A 234 -1.83 19.23 -9.39
CA ASN A 234 -3.11 19.19 -8.68
C ASN A 234 -2.89 18.84 -7.20
N LYS A 235 -3.90 19.11 -6.38
CA LYS A 235 -3.81 18.92 -4.91
C LYS A 235 -3.54 17.46 -4.50
N GLY A 236 -4.08 16.48 -5.26
CA GLY A 236 -3.86 15.06 -4.99
C GLY A 236 -2.41 14.65 -5.24
N ALA A 237 -1.83 15.08 -6.37
CA ALA A 237 -0.43 14.83 -6.70
C ALA A 237 0.50 15.50 -5.67
N GLN A 238 0.19 16.73 -5.25
CA GLN A 238 1.00 17.42 -4.25
C GLN A 238 0.95 16.69 -2.90
N ALA A 239 -0.22 16.26 -2.45
CA ALA A 239 -0.33 15.52 -1.20
C ALA A 239 0.51 14.22 -1.20
N TYR A 240 0.56 13.49 -2.31
CA TYR A 240 1.43 12.31 -2.38
C TYR A 240 2.92 12.64 -2.46
N ARG A 241 3.32 13.78 -3.07
CA ARG A 241 4.72 14.24 -3.01
C ARG A 241 5.12 14.59 -1.58
N ASP A 242 4.28 15.34 -0.88
CA ASP A 242 4.54 15.72 0.51
C ASP A 242 4.59 14.48 1.43
N LEU A 243 3.71 13.49 1.21
CA LEU A 243 3.74 12.21 1.91
C LEU A 243 5.04 11.44 1.61
N ALA A 244 5.46 11.38 0.35
CA ALA A 244 6.70 10.71 -0.05
C ALA A 244 7.92 11.34 0.62
N GLU A 245 7.99 12.68 0.66
CA GLU A 245 9.06 13.39 1.37
C GLU A 245 9.04 13.11 2.88
N ASN A 246 7.85 13.09 3.50
CA ASN A 246 7.69 12.78 4.92
C ASN A 246 8.22 11.36 5.23
N LEU A 247 7.79 10.36 4.46
CA LEU A 247 8.21 8.97 4.63
C LEU A 247 9.70 8.79 4.35
N ALA A 248 10.24 9.40 3.30
CA ALA A 248 11.68 9.32 2.98
C ALA A 248 12.55 9.91 4.09
N LYS A 249 12.15 11.03 4.69
CA LYS A 249 12.83 11.62 5.86
C LYS A 249 12.72 10.70 7.09
N HIS A 250 11.54 10.12 7.33
CA HIS A 250 11.34 9.18 8.43
C HIS A 250 12.24 7.95 8.31
N TRP A 251 12.32 7.35 7.15
CA TRP A 251 13.22 6.20 6.89
C TRP A 251 14.71 6.56 6.98
N SER A 252 15.04 7.84 6.89
CA SER A 252 16.40 8.36 7.11
C SER A 252 16.66 8.77 8.57
N GLY A 253 15.72 8.51 9.49
CA GLY A 253 15.87 8.72 10.94
C GLY A 253 15.23 9.99 11.49
N SER A 254 14.43 10.72 10.68
CA SER A 254 13.64 11.86 11.18
C SER A 254 12.32 11.39 11.81
N GLU A 255 11.71 12.24 12.63
CA GLU A 255 10.36 11.96 13.14
C GLU A 255 9.33 11.98 11.99
N LEU A 256 8.34 11.10 12.11
CA LEU A 256 7.21 11.04 11.17
C LEU A 256 6.29 12.25 11.39
N VAL A 257 6.02 13.01 10.34
CA VAL A 257 5.10 14.15 10.42
C VAL A 257 3.66 13.63 10.47
N THR A 258 2.99 13.94 11.57
CA THR A 258 1.60 13.56 11.82
C THR A 258 0.65 14.74 11.62
N PHE A 259 -0.60 14.42 11.34
CA PHE A 259 -1.69 15.38 11.22
C PHE A 259 -2.28 15.60 12.61
N SER A 260 -2.17 16.84 13.12
CA SER A 260 -2.84 17.19 14.38
C SER A 260 -4.34 17.27 14.14
N VAL A 261 -5.09 16.35 14.72
CA VAL A 261 -6.56 16.40 14.77
C VAL A 261 -6.93 17.33 15.94
N GLY A 262 -6.40 18.58 15.93
CA GLY A 262 -6.63 19.52 17.03
C GLY A 262 -8.07 20.03 17.08
N ASN A 263 -8.61 20.12 18.29
CA ASN A 263 -9.71 20.97 18.67
C ASN A 263 -9.30 22.45 18.50
N ASP A 264 -9.35 22.98 17.31
CA ASP A 264 -9.50 24.42 17.14
C ASP A 264 -10.97 24.75 17.42
N GLY A 265 -11.23 25.02 18.72
CA GLY A 265 -12.49 25.45 19.28
C GLY A 265 -12.90 26.83 18.82
#